data_a1f18071e27607899ad79de34f591e48
#
_entry.id   a1f18071e27607899ad79de34f591e48
#
_cell.length_a   1.000
_cell.length_b   1.000
_cell.length_c   1.000
_cell.angle_alpha   90.00
_cell.angle_beta   90.00
_cell.angle_gamma   90.00
#
_symmetry.space_group_name_H-M   'P 1'
#
loop_
_entity.id
_entity.type
_entity.pdbx_description
1 polymer ?
#
loop_
_entity_poly.entity_id
_entity_poly.type
_entity_poly.pdbx_seq_one_letter_code
_entity_poly.pdbx_strand_id
1 'polypeptide(L)'
;MAKAKFERTKPHCNIGTIGHVDHGKTTLTAAITKVLSTRVEGNTAENFEDIDKAPEERERGITISTAHVEYQTEKRHYAHVDCPGHADYVKNMITGAAQMDGAILVVAATDGVMAQTKEHILLSRQVGVPYIVVFMNKCDMVADEELLELVDMEIRELLNEYDFPGDDTPIIQGSALKALEDPAGPWGDKIMELMDAVDSWIPDPQRDTDKDFIMPVEDVFTITGRGTVATGRVEAGVLHLNEEVEIAGLKEETKKTVVTGIEMFRKLLDEAQAGDNIGALLRGVQRTEIERGQVLAKPGTVHCHTKFTAQVYVLTKDEGGRHTPFFNNYRPQFYFRTTDVTGVITLPEGTEMCMPGDNVEMTIELIHPIAMDQGLTFAIREGGRTVGSGRVATLID
;
A
#
# COMPACT_ATOMS: atom_id res chain seq x y z
N MET A 1 -24.59 -21.67 -3.98
CA MET A 1 -23.96 -22.19 -2.75
C MET A 1 -23.85 -21.05 -1.76
N ALA A 2 -24.06 -21.27 -0.45
CA ALA A 2 -23.80 -20.24 0.56
C ALA A 2 -22.30 -19.98 0.62
N LYS A 3 -21.90 -18.69 0.70
CA LYS A 3 -20.49 -18.32 0.90
C LYS A 3 -20.03 -18.83 2.27
N ALA A 4 -18.76 -19.28 2.36
CA ALA A 4 -18.16 -19.67 3.62
C ALA A 4 -18.00 -18.45 4.54
N LYS A 5 -18.04 -18.67 5.86
CA LYS A 5 -17.64 -17.64 6.84
C LYS A 5 -16.13 -17.63 6.97
N PHE A 6 -15.58 -16.43 7.19
CA PHE A 6 -14.18 -16.26 7.56
C PHE A 6 -14.02 -16.59 9.06
N GLU A 7 -13.05 -17.42 9.38
CA GLU A 7 -12.70 -17.76 10.76
C GLU A 7 -11.30 -17.23 11.08
N ARG A 8 -11.19 -16.41 12.14
CA ARG A 8 -9.90 -15.86 12.61
C ARG A 8 -9.17 -16.90 13.46
N THR A 9 -8.43 -17.78 12.82
CA THR A 9 -7.66 -18.83 13.50
C THR A 9 -6.19 -18.45 13.75
N LYS A 10 -5.69 -17.43 13.04
CA LYS A 10 -4.30 -16.97 13.08
C LYS A 10 -4.24 -15.43 13.10
N PRO A 11 -3.16 -14.84 13.63
CA PRO A 11 -2.90 -13.41 13.47
C PRO A 11 -2.92 -13.00 11.98
N HIS A 12 -3.50 -11.85 11.69
CA HIS A 12 -3.61 -11.32 10.33
C HIS A 12 -2.57 -10.23 10.08
N CYS A 13 -1.84 -10.35 8.97
CA CYS A 13 -0.81 -9.40 8.56
C CYS A 13 -1.01 -9.02 7.08
N ASN A 14 -0.94 -7.72 6.79
CA ASN A 14 -0.98 -7.20 5.43
C ASN A 14 0.45 -6.99 4.94
N ILE A 15 0.82 -7.66 3.88
CA ILE A 15 2.10 -7.48 3.22
C ILE A 15 1.90 -7.21 1.74
N GLY A 16 2.94 -6.84 1.02
CA GLY A 16 2.85 -6.74 -0.42
C GLY A 16 4.20 -6.67 -1.08
N THR A 17 4.20 -6.80 -2.40
CA THR A 17 5.38 -6.72 -3.24
C THR A 17 5.56 -5.30 -3.77
N ILE A 18 6.79 -4.78 -3.63
CA ILE A 18 7.25 -3.50 -4.17
C ILE A 18 8.54 -3.71 -4.96
N GLY A 19 8.92 -2.77 -5.80
CA GLY A 19 10.15 -2.83 -6.60
C GLY A 19 9.93 -2.45 -8.05
N HIS A 20 11.01 -2.45 -8.82
CA HIS A 20 11.04 -2.02 -10.22
C HIS A 20 10.12 -2.86 -11.12
N VAL A 21 9.70 -2.30 -12.25
CA VAL A 21 9.01 -3.04 -13.32
C VAL A 21 9.93 -4.18 -13.80
N ASP A 22 9.35 -5.31 -14.21
CA ASP A 22 10.06 -6.50 -14.71
C ASP A 22 11.00 -7.22 -13.71
N HIS A 23 11.06 -6.79 -12.45
CA HIS A 23 11.80 -7.52 -11.40
C HIS A 23 11.06 -8.78 -10.91
N GLY A 24 9.82 -9.02 -11.37
CA GLY A 24 9.07 -10.26 -11.12
C GLY A 24 8.22 -10.27 -9.87
N LYS A 25 7.64 -9.12 -9.47
CA LYS A 25 6.74 -8.99 -8.30
C LYS A 25 5.53 -9.92 -8.40
N THR A 26 4.75 -9.81 -9.46
CA THR A 26 3.57 -10.64 -9.70
C THR A 26 3.93 -12.12 -9.85
N THR A 27 5.08 -12.42 -10.48
CA THR A 27 5.61 -13.79 -10.57
C THR A 27 5.92 -14.34 -9.18
N LEU A 28 6.52 -13.51 -8.30
CA LEU A 28 6.79 -13.89 -6.91
C LEU A 28 5.49 -14.12 -6.13
N THR A 29 4.51 -13.25 -6.28
CA THR A 29 3.18 -13.40 -5.65
C THR A 29 2.53 -14.72 -6.06
N ALA A 30 2.55 -15.06 -7.35
CA ALA A 30 2.06 -16.34 -7.85
C ALA A 30 2.88 -17.53 -7.31
N ALA A 31 4.22 -17.40 -7.23
CA ALA A 31 5.10 -18.42 -6.69
C ALA A 31 4.82 -18.70 -5.20
N ILE A 32 4.62 -17.66 -4.40
CA ILE A 32 4.27 -17.78 -2.98
C ILE A 32 2.99 -18.59 -2.82
N THR A 33 1.90 -18.23 -3.51
CA THR A 33 0.63 -18.96 -3.41
C THR A 33 0.77 -20.40 -3.87
N LYS A 34 1.52 -20.65 -4.95
CA LYS A 34 1.74 -22.00 -5.49
C LYS A 34 2.54 -22.88 -4.55
N VAL A 35 3.65 -22.39 -4.02
CA VAL A 35 4.49 -23.14 -3.08
C VAL A 35 3.74 -23.43 -1.79
N LEU A 36 3.07 -22.41 -1.22
CA LEU A 36 2.28 -22.58 0.00
C LEU A 36 1.10 -23.54 -0.21
N SER A 37 0.42 -23.52 -1.36
CA SER A 37 -0.66 -24.49 -1.65
C SER A 37 -0.17 -25.93 -1.72
N THR A 38 1.11 -26.14 -2.00
CA THR A 38 1.73 -27.47 -2.09
C THR A 38 2.24 -27.95 -0.73
N ARG A 39 2.68 -27.02 0.14
CA ARG A 39 3.43 -27.34 1.37
C ARG A 39 2.69 -27.02 2.67
N VAL A 40 1.67 -26.16 2.62
CA VAL A 40 0.91 -25.71 3.82
C VAL A 40 -0.58 -25.90 3.56
N GLU A 41 -1.25 -26.67 4.42
CA GLU A 41 -2.68 -26.97 4.28
C GLU A 41 -3.54 -25.69 4.34
N GLY A 42 -4.62 -25.66 3.57
CA GLY A 42 -5.60 -24.58 3.57
C GLY A 42 -5.27 -23.43 2.59
N ASN A 43 -4.22 -23.54 1.80
CA ASN A 43 -3.88 -22.58 0.75
C ASN A 43 -4.41 -22.99 -0.63
N THR A 44 -4.71 -22.00 -1.46
CA THR A 44 -5.08 -22.17 -2.86
C THR A 44 -4.06 -21.43 -3.74
N ALA A 45 -3.60 -22.08 -4.80
CA ALA A 45 -2.72 -21.44 -5.76
C ALA A 45 -3.50 -20.41 -6.61
N GLU A 46 -2.96 -19.21 -6.76
CA GLU A 46 -3.42 -18.23 -7.72
C GLU A 46 -2.46 -18.23 -8.93
N ASN A 47 -3.01 -18.23 -10.15
CA ASN A 47 -2.18 -18.14 -11.34
C ASN A 47 -1.84 -16.68 -11.64
N PHE A 48 -0.77 -16.44 -12.37
CA PHE A 48 -0.37 -15.11 -12.81
C PHE A 48 -1.53 -14.33 -13.48
N GLU A 49 -2.27 -14.99 -14.36
CA GLU A 49 -3.41 -14.42 -15.08
C GLU A 49 -4.62 -14.12 -14.18
N ASP A 50 -4.68 -14.72 -12.99
CA ASP A 50 -5.73 -14.46 -11.99
C ASP A 50 -5.35 -13.31 -11.06
N ILE A 51 -4.08 -12.93 -11.01
CA ILE A 51 -3.55 -11.76 -10.29
C ILE A 51 -3.69 -10.53 -11.20
N ASP A 52 -3.06 -10.53 -12.37
CA ASP A 52 -3.20 -9.48 -13.40
C ASP A 52 -4.44 -9.73 -14.28
N LYS A 53 -5.59 -9.20 -13.85
CA LYS A 53 -6.91 -9.52 -14.43
C LYS A 53 -7.31 -8.64 -15.59
N ALA A 54 -6.85 -7.38 -15.60
CA ALA A 54 -7.26 -6.41 -16.60
C ALA A 54 -6.72 -6.79 -18.00
N PRO A 55 -7.51 -6.65 -19.06
CA PRO A 55 -7.03 -6.92 -20.42
C PRO A 55 -5.78 -6.13 -20.79
N GLU A 56 -5.68 -4.89 -20.33
CA GLU A 56 -4.53 -4.01 -20.55
C GLU A 56 -3.27 -4.48 -19.81
N GLU A 57 -3.41 -5.07 -18.61
CA GLU A 57 -2.32 -5.66 -17.84
C GLU A 57 -1.72 -6.86 -18.59
N ARG A 58 -2.59 -7.73 -19.11
CA ARG A 58 -2.20 -8.91 -19.88
C ARG A 58 -1.54 -8.55 -21.23
N GLU A 59 -2.06 -7.53 -21.92
CA GLU A 59 -1.54 -7.08 -23.20
C GLU A 59 -0.14 -6.44 -23.06
N ARG A 60 0.07 -5.68 -21.99
CA ARG A 60 1.32 -4.96 -21.73
C ARG A 60 2.32 -5.78 -20.91
N GLY A 61 1.88 -6.83 -20.22
CA GLY A 61 2.70 -7.63 -19.30
C GLY A 61 3.16 -6.86 -18.07
N ILE A 62 2.39 -5.85 -17.64
CA ILE A 62 2.69 -5.01 -16.47
C ILE A 62 1.46 -4.88 -15.57
N THR A 63 1.65 -4.89 -14.26
CA THR A 63 0.61 -4.62 -13.28
C THR A 63 0.25 -3.14 -13.28
N ILE A 64 -1.02 -2.82 -13.42
CA ILE A 64 -1.56 -1.45 -13.44
C ILE A 64 -2.29 -1.15 -12.13
N SER A 65 -3.16 -2.05 -11.71
CA SER A 65 -3.94 -1.94 -10.49
C SER A 65 -3.38 -2.83 -9.39
N THR A 66 -3.60 -2.46 -8.13
CA THR A 66 -3.26 -3.35 -7.02
C THR A 66 -4.14 -4.60 -7.06
N ALA A 67 -3.52 -5.77 -6.90
CA ALA A 67 -4.22 -7.03 -6.74
C ALA A 67 -4.08 -7.52 -5.31
N HIS A 68 -5.16 -8.10 -4.78
CA HIS A 68 -5.18 -8.66 -3.42
C HIS A 68 -5.28 -10.17 -3.49
N VAL A 69 -4.34 -10.85 -2.83
CA VAL A 69 -4.24 -12.31 -2.76
C VAL A 69 -4.21 -12.74 -1.29
N GLU A 70 -4.84 -13.87 -1.00
CA GLU A 70 -4.91 -14.47 0.34
C GLU A 70 -4.05 -15.72 0.41
N TYR A 71 -3.25 -15.87 1.47
CA TYR A 71 -2.58 -17.12 1.81
C TYR A 71 -2.21 -17.17 3.30
N GLN A 72 -1.72 -18.30 3.76
CA GLN A 72 -1.31 -18.48 5.14
C GLN A 72 -0.03 -19.32 5.25
N THR A 73 0.77 -18.99 6.26
CA THR A 73 1.81 -19.88 6.80
C THR A 73 1.24 -20.71 7.95
N GLU A 74 2.05 -21.52 8.59
CA GLU A 74 1.63 -22.17 9.84
C GLU A 74 1.33 -21.18 10.96
N LYS A 75 2.00 -20.00 10.95
CA LYS A 75 1.93 -18.98 12.01
C LYS A 75 0.89 -17.91 11.75
N ARG A 76 0.71 -17.46 10.50
CA ARG A 76 -0.06 -16.26 10.16
C ARG A 76 -0.94 -16.43 8.94
N HIS A 77 -1.99 -15.61 8.90
CA HIS A 77 -2.81 -15.36 7.73
C HIS A 77 -2.39 -14.04 7.09
N TYR A 78 -2.18 -14.04 5.77
CA TYR A 78 -1.71 -12.90 5.01
C TYR A 78 -2.74 -12.40 4.00
N ALA A 79 -2.95 -11.08 3.97
CA ALA A 79 -3.44 -10.38 2.82
C ALA A 79 -2.23 -9.80 2.08
N HIS A 80 -2.04 -10.19 0.84
CA HIS A 80 -0.93 -9.76 0.02
C HIS A 80 -1.41 -8.79 -1.07
N VAL A 81 -0.80 -7.61 -1.12
CA VAL A 81 -1.06 -6.57 -2.11
C VAL A 81 0.05 -6.60 -3.15
N ASP A 82 -0.27 -7.01 -4.37
CA ASP A 82 0.66 -6.91 -5.49
C ASP A 82 0.61 -5.50 -6.08
N CYS A 83 1.72 -4.76 -5.97
CA CYS A 83 1.79 -3.36 -6.37
C CYS A 83 2.37 -3.21 -7.78
N PRO A 84 1.86 -2.25 -8.58
CA PRO A 84 2.46 -1.91 -9.86
C PRO A 84 3.89 -1.42 -9.69
N GLY A 85 4.76 -1.75 -10.65
CA GLY A 85 6.16 -1.32 -10.66
C GLY A 85 6.45 -0.12 -11.56
N HIS A 86 5.54 0.22 -12.47
CA HIS A 86 5.77 1.26 -13.47
C HIS A 86 5.48 2.66 -12.91
N ALA A 87 6.32 3.64 -13.27
CA ALA A 87 6.24 5.02 -12.79
C ALA A 87 4.87 5.69 -13.04
N ASP A 88 4.18 5.35 -14.13
CA ASP A 88 2.86 5.91 -14.43
C ASP A 88 1.78 5.49 -13.42
N TYR A 89 1.98 4.41 -12.67
CA TYR A 89 1.02 3.83 -11.73
C TYR A 89 1.41 4.01 -10.26
N VAL A 90 2.34 4.90 -9.97
CA VAL A 90 2.82 5.18 -8.60
C VAL A 90 1.68 5.53 -7.64
N LYS A 91 0.60 6.17 -8.11
CA LYS A 91 -0.60 6.41 -7.30
C LYS A 91 -1.18 5.12 -6.73
N ASN A 92 -1.28 4.07 -7.53
CA ASN A 92 -1.79 2.78 -7.10
C ASN A 92 -0.77 2.07 -6.17
N MET A 93 0.53 2.24 -6.43
CA MET A 93 1.58 1.76 -5.54
C MET A 93 1.48 2.41 -4.15
N ILE A 94 1.35 3.74 -4.08
CA ILE A 94 1.17 4.47 -2.80
C ILE A 94 -0.05 3.95 -2.04
N THR A 95 -1.18 3.79 -2.74
CA THR A 95 -2.42 3.27 -2.13
C THR A 95 -2.24 1.86 -1.59
N GLY A 96 -1.57 0.98 -2.34
CA GLY A 96 -1.26 -0.38 -1.91
C GLY A 96 -0.30 -0.40 -0.73
N ALA A 97 0.80 0.36 -0.81
CA ALA A 97 1.80 0.43 0.25
C ALA A 97 1.25 0.97 1.57
N ALA A 98 0.33 1.94 1.53
CA ALA A 98 -0.32 2.48 2.73
C ALA A 98 -1.14 1.43 3.51
N GLN A 99 -1.44 0.29 2.89
CA GLN A 99 -2.17 -0.82 3.51
C GLN A 99 -1.27 -1.87 4.16
N MET A 100 0.04 -1.80 3.96
CA MET A 100 0.99 -2.85 4.37
C MET A 100 1.47 -2.68 5.81
N ASP A 101 1.57 -3.79 6.53
CA ASP A 101 2.26 -3.88 7.81
C ASP A 101 3.76 -4.19 7.60
N GLY A 102 4.13 -4.63 6.41
CA GLY A 102 5.48 -4.84 5.91
C GLY A 102 5.48 -5.09 4.42
N ALA A 103 6.62 -4.89 3.76
CA ALA A 103 6.77 -5.07 2.33
C ALA A 103 7.86 -6.09 1.97
N ILE A 104 7.67 -6.79 0.85
CA ILE A 104 8.69 -7.59 0.19
C ILE A 104 9.23 -6.77 -0.98
N LEU A 105 10.46 -6.30 -0.84
CA LEU A 105 11.17 -5.61 -1.92
C LEU A 105 11.74 -6.64 -2.89
N VAL A 106 11.31 -6.58 -4.14
CA VAL A 106 11.79 -7.50 -5.19
C VAL A 106 12.82 -6.79 -6.06
N VAL A 107 14.04 -7.32 -6.08
CA VAL A 107 15.14 -6.82 -6.90
C VAL A 107 15.65 -7.96 -7.77
N ALA A 108 15.72 -7.77 -9.10
CA ALA A 108 16.31 -8.76 -9.98
C ALA A 108 17.84 -8.73 -9.86
N ALA A 109 18.46 -9.87 -9.58
CA ALA A 109 19.92 -10.00 -9.48
C ALA A 109 20.65 -9.62 -10.77
N THR A 110 19.96 -9.74 -11.91
CA THR A 110 20.51 -9.37 -13.23
C THR A 110 20.62 -7.86 -13.44
N ASP A 111 19.78 -7.08 -12.77
CA ASP A 111 19.60 -5.65 -13.04
C ASP A 111 20.07 -4.78 -11.86
N GLY A 112 20.13 -5.34 -10.64
CA GLY A 112 20.46 -4.64 -9.41
C GLY A 112 19.42 -3.59 -9.03
N VAL A 113 19.86 -2.55 -8.31
CA VAL A 113 19.02 -1.44 -7.88
C VAL A 113 18.70 -0.50 -9.04
N MET A 114 17.42 -0.30 -9.31
CA MET A 114 16.90 0.54 -10.39
C MET A 114 16.16 1.78 -9.86
N ALA A 115 15.81 2.71 -10.76
CA ALA A 115 15.18 3.99 -10.36
C ALA A 115 13.88 3.80 -9.57
N GLN A 116 12.97 2.90 -10.01
CA GLN A 116 11.74 2.65 -9.25
C GLN A 116 11.98 1.87 -7.96
N THR A 117 13.09 1.12 -7.83
CA THR A 117 13.48 0.49 -6.56
C THR A 117 13.66 1.58 -5.49
N LYS A 118 14.44 2.61 -5.81
CA LYS A 118 14.67 3.78 -4.94
C LYS A 118 13.37 4.51 -4.61
N GLU A 119 12.56 4.81 -5.63
CA GLU A 119 11.28 5.50 -5.46
C GLU A 119 10.32 4.70 -4.58
N HIS A 120 10.23 3.38 -4.75
CA HIS A 120 9.35 2.53 -3.96
C HIS A 120 9.76 2.42 -2.49
N ILE A 121 11.07 2.36 -2.19
CA ILE A 121 11.57 2.37 -0.80
C ILE A 121 11.23 3.71 -0.15
N LEU A 122 11.53 4.83 -0.83
CA LEU A 122 11.21 6.17 -0.36
C LEU A 122 9.72 6.33 -0.05
N LEU A 123 8.87 5.95 -1.00
CA LEU A 123 7.42 6.03 -0.85
C LEU A 123 6.90 5.14 0.27
N SER A 124 7.42 3.92 0.39
CA SER A 124 7.07 3.01 1.49
C SER A 124 7.40 3.64 2.84
N ARG A 125 8.56 4.29 2.96
CA ARG A 125 8.93 5.02 4.16
C ARG A 125 7.96 6.17 4.47
N GLN A 126 7.58 6.93 3.45
CA GLN A 126 6.67 8.08 3.58
C GLN A 126 5.25 7.68 3.98
N VAL A 127 4.72 6.59 3.43
CA VAL A 127 3.38 6.08 3.80
C VAL A 127 3.38 5.27 5.09
N GLY A 128 4.56 5.06 5.69
CA GLY A 128 4.68 4.45 7.01
C GLY A 128 4.78 2.93 7.01
N VAL A 129 5.22 2.28 5.93
CA VAL A 129 5.56 0.85 5.94
C VAL A 129 6.73 0.64 6.91
N PRO A 130 6.54 -0.11 8.00
CA PRO A 130 7.54 -0.15 9.06
C PRO A 130 8.68 -1.15 8.82
N TYR A 131 8.44 -2.19 8.02
CA TYR A 131 9.37 -3.30 7.80
C TYR A 131 9.49 -3.68 6.34
N ILE A 132 10.71 -4.00 5.91
CA ILE A 132 11.01 -4.54 4.59
C ILE A 132 11.75 -5.87 4.75
N VAL A 133 11.39 -6.86 3.92
CA VAL A 133 12.16 -8.07 3.64
C VAL A 133 12.51 -8.05 2.17
N VAL A 134 13.68 -8.51 1.78
CA VAL A 134 14.12 -8.46 0.38
C VAL A 134 14.10 -9.85 -0.25
N PHE A 135 13.57 -9.93 -1.46
CA PHE A 135 13.72 -11.09 -2.32
C PHE A 135 14.55 -10.72 -3.54
N MET A 136 15.81 -11.19 -3.56
CA MET A 136 16.69 -11.06 -4.72
C MET A 136 16.29 -12.13 -5.74
N ASN A 137 15.56 -11.71 -6.77
CA ASN A 137 14.96 -12.59 -7.77
C ASN A 137 15.88 -12.85 -8.97
N LYS A 138 15.56 -13.83 -9.80
CA LYS A 138 16.29 -14.23 -11.02
C LYS A 138 17.73 -14.68 -10.74
N CYS A 139 18.05 -15.19 -9.55
CA CYS A 139 19.38 -15.69 -9.22
C CYS A 139 19.79 -16.91 -10.07
N ASP A 140 18.82 -17.63 -10.64
CA ASP A 140 19.07 -18.72 -11.61
C ASP A 140 19.74 -18.27 -12.91
N MET A 141 19.70 -16.97 -13.21
CA MET A 141 20.30 -16.36 -14.40
C MET A 141 21.72 -15.81 -14.15
N VAL A 142 22.16 -15.76 -12.90
CA VAL A 142 23.47 -15.22 -12.50
C VAL A 142 24.35 -16.35 -11.98
N ALA A 143 25.41 -16.64 -12.71
CA ALA A 143 26.37 -17.69 -12.36
C ALA A 143 27.54 -17.18 -11.48
N ASP A 144 27.69 -15.86 -11.38
CA ASP A 144 28.78 -15.21 -10.66
C ASP A 144 28.30 -14.83 -9.24
N GLU A 145 28.87 -15.50 -8.22
CA GLU A 145 28.55 -15.24 -6.82
C GLU A 145 29.00 -13.85 -6.38
N GLU A 146 30.11 -13.31 -6.94
CA GLU A 146 30.58 -11.95 -6.60
C GLU A 146 29.56 -10.89 -7.04
N LEU A 147 28.85 -11.13 -8.15
CA LEU A 147 27.78 -10.23 -8.59
C LEU A 147 26.57 -10.25 -7.64
N LEU A 148 26.21 -11.43 -7.13
CA LEU A 148 25.13 -11.53 -6.13
C LEU A 148 25.49 -10.81 -4.83
N GLU A 149 26.73 -10.92 -4.37
CA GLU A 149 27.23 -10.20 -3.19
C GLU A 149 27.23 -8.69 -3.42
N LEU A 150 27.60 -8.23 -4.60
CA LEU A 150 27.58 -6.81 -4.96
C LEU A 150 26.15 -6.24 -4.91
N VAL A 151 25.19 -6.95 -5.48
CA VAL A 151 23.77 -6.54 -5.46
C VAL A 151 23.23 -6.54 -4.02
N ASP A 152 23.60 -7.53 -3.18
CA ASP A 152 23.25 -7.56 -1.76
C ASP A 152 23.75 -6.30 -1.04
N MET A 153 25.03 -5.93 -1.22
CA MET A 153 25.60 -4.72 -0.64
C MET A 153 24.88 -3.45 -1.09
N GLU A 154 24.61 -3.32 -2.38
CA GLU A 154 23.92 -2.17 -2.97
C GLU A 154 22.51 -2.00 -2.37
N ILE A 155 21.78 -3.11 -2.17
CA ILE A 155 20.45 -3.10 -1.55
C ILE A 155 20.54 -2.65 -0.09
N ARG A 156 21.52 -3.16 0.69
CA ARG A 156 21.72 -2.77 2.10
C ARG A 156 22.06 -1.30 2.26
N GLU A 157 22.98 -0.79 1.43
CA GLU A 157 23.33 0.63 1.41
C GLU A 157 22.10 1.50 1.12
N LEU A 158 21.30 1.11 0.13
CA LEU A 158 20.08 1.83 -0.21
C LEU A 158 19.03 1.80 0.91
N LEU A 159 18.82 0.69 1.58
CA LEU A 159 17.89 0.60 2.71
C LEU A 159 18.34 1.49 3.87
N ASN A 160 19.65 1.52 4.17
CA ASN A 160 20.23 2.41 5.18
C ASN A 160 20.05 3.90 4.81
N GLU A 161 20.20 4.25 3.52
CA GLU A 161 19.97 5.62 3.03
C GLU A 161 18.55 6.12 3.32
N TYR A 162 17.56 5.22 3.29
CA TYR A 162 16.15 5.55 3.54
C TYR A 162 15.65 5.17 4.95
N ASP A 163 16.55 5.11 5.93
CA ASP A 163 16.25 4.84 7.34
C ASP A 163 15.58 3.47 7.61
N PHE A 164 15.82 2.47 6.78
CA PHE A 164 15.55 1.07 7.11
C PHE A 164 16.82 0.39 7.61
N PRO A 165 16.74 -0.60 8.50
CA PRO A 165 17.93 -1.30 9.04
C PRO A 165 18.54 -2.24 7.99
N GLY A 166 19.22 -1.69 6.97
CA GLY A 166 19.72 -2.43 5.82
C GLY A 166 20.66 -3.58 6.18
N ASP A 167 21.52 -3.38 7.18
CA ASP A 167 22.48 -4.40 7.62
C ASP A 167 21.80 -5.63 8.23
N ASP A 168 20.67 -5.44 8.93
CA ASP A 168 19.92 -6.49 9.59
C ASP A 168 18.77 -7.06 8.74
N THR A 169 18.38 -6.35 7.68
CA THR A 169 17.25 -6.74 6.82
C THR A 169 17.51 -8.09 6.15
N PRO A 170 16.59 -9.06 6.27
CA PRO A 170 16.72 -10.34 5.58
C PRO A 170 16.68 -10.15 4.05
N ILE A 171 17.69 -10.72 3.36
CA ILE A 171 17.75 -10.78 1.89
C ILE A 171 17.80 -12.25 1.49
N ILE A 172 16.76 -12.70 0.80
CA ILE A 172 16.64 -14.07 0.34
C ILE A 172 16.90 -14.11 -1.18
N GLN A 173 17.90 -14.92 -1.56
CA GLN A 173 18.25 -15.15 -2.96
C GLN A 173 17.38 -16.27 -3.53
N GLY A 174 16.73 -16.02 -4.69
CA GLY A 174 15.82 -17.01 -5.26
C GLY A 174 15.48 -16.77 -6.73
N SER A 175 14.63 -17.64 -7.24
CA SER A 175 14.01 -17.53 -8.56
C SER A 175 12.54 -17.85 -8.46
N ALA A 176 11.69 -16.83 -8.57
CA ALA A 176 10.24 -16.97 -8.51
C ALA A 176 9.72 -17.83 -9.66
N LEU A 177 10.26 -17.68 -10.87
CA LEU A 177 9.86 -18.47 -12.04
C LEU A 177 10.17 -19.96 -11.85
N LYS A 178 11.38 -20.28 -11.38
CA LYS A 178 11.77 -21.67 -11.12
C LYS A 178 10.98 -22.30 -9.97
N ALA A 179 10.62 -21.51 -8.95
CA ALA A 179 9.76 -21.97 -7.87
C ALA A 179 8.32 -22.27 -8.36
N LEU A 180 7.81 -21.50 -9.34
CA LEU A 180 6.54 -21.80 -10.01
C LEU A 180 6.58 -23.08 -10.82
N GLU A 181 7.69 -23.34 -11.54
CA GLU A 181 7.88 -24.55 -12.35
C GLU A 181 8.00 -25.80 -11.49
N ASP A 182 8.73 -25.72 -10.37
CA ASP A 182 8.91 -26.81 -9.40
C ASP A 182 8.76 -26.33 -7.95
N PRO A 183 7.51 -26.28 -7.44
CA PRO A 183 7.23 -25.81 -6.06
C PRO A 183 7.82 -26.70 -4.96
N ALA A 184 8.12 -27.95 -5.25
CA ALA A 184 8.71 -28.90 -4.33
C ALA A 184 10.27 -28.90 -4.35
N GLY A 185 10.85 -28.27 -5.35
CA GLY A 185 12.30 -28.23 -5.57
C GLY A 185 13.03 -27.16 -4.79
N PRO A 186 14.35 -27.01 -5.00
CA PRO A 186 15.21 -26.11 -4.24
C PRO A 186 14.79 -24.64 -4.28
N TRP A 187 14.23 -24.17 -5.39
CA TRP A 187 13.73 -22.80 -5.53
C TRP A 187 12.43 -22.58 -4.75
N GLY A 188 11.60 -23.64 -4.60
CA GLY A 188 10.46 -23.64 -3.69
C GLY A 188 10.90 -23.55 -2.23
N ASP A 189 12.05 -24.14 -1.85
CA ASP A 189 12.63 -23.99 -0.50
C ASP A 189 12.99 -22.53 -0.22
N LYS A 190 13.47 -21.78 -1.22
CA LYS A 190 13.76 -20.34 -1.10
C LYS A 190 12.50 -19.49 -0.89
N ILE A 191 11.37 -19.88 -1.45
CA ILE A 191 10.08 -19.23 -1.15
C ILE A 191 9.65 -19.51 0.30
N MET A 192 9.87 -20.72 0.81
CA MET A 192 9.60 -21.02 2.24
C MET A 192 10.53 -20.23 3.16
N GLU A 193 11.83 -20.12 2.80
CA GLU A 193 12.79 -19.29 3.53
C GLU A 193 12.36 -17.81 3.56
N LEU A 194 11.84 -17.28 2.43
CA LEU A 194 11.26 -15.94 2.38
C LEU A 194 10.08 -15.80 3.35
N MET A 195 9.17 -16.76 3.36
CA MET A 195 8.00 -16.70 4.25
C MET A 195 8.38 -16.85 5.72
N ASP A 196 9.39 -17.67 6.05
CA ASP A 196 9.95 -17.77 7.39
C ASP A 196 10.62 -16.45 7.83
N ALA A 197 11.31 -15.76 6.92
CA ALA A 197 11.86 -14.44 7.16
C ALA A 197 10.75 -13.40 7.39
N VAL A 198 9.70 -13.40 6.59
CA VAL A 198 8.52 -12.53 6.77
C VAL A 198 7.85 -12.79 8.12
N ASP A 199 7.63 -14.06 8.48
CA ASP A 199 7.02 -14.46 9.76
C ASP A 199 7.85 -14.04 10.99
N SER A 200 9.17 -13.95 10.86
CA SER A 200 10.07 -13.66 12.00
C SER A 200 10.49 -12.18 12.08
N TRP A 201 10.67 -11.53 10.94
CA TRP A 201 11.15 -10.15 10.85
C TRP A 201 10.04 -9.11 11.05
N ILE A 202 8.85 -9.38 10.50
CA ILE A 202 7.70 -8.49 10.65
C ILE A 202 6.95 -8.91 11.92
N PRO A 203 6.86 -8.08 12.98
CA PRO A 203 6.12 -8.42 14.19
C PRO A 203 4.62 -8.49 13.93
N ASP A 204 3.86 -9.09 14.86
CA ASP A 204 2.41 -9.05 14.80
C ASP A 204 1.92 -7.61 14.92
N PRO A 205 1.14 -7.13 13.93
CA PRO A 205 0.71 -5.74 13.91
C PRO A 205 -0.19 -5.39 15.11
N GLN A 206 0.10 -4.27 15.75
CA GLN A 206 -0.80 -3.72 16.76
C GLN A 206 -2.01 -3.11 16.05
N ARG A 207 -3.22 -3.48 16.47
CA ARG A 207 -4.47 -3.06 15.86
C ARG A 207 -5.24 -2.12 16.78
N ASP A 208 -5.56 -0.93 16.27
CA ASP A 208 -6.33 0.09 16.99
C ASP A 208 -7.84 -0.24 17.00
N THR A 209 -8.22 -1.36 17.59
CA THR A 209 -9.61 -1.83 17.61
C THR A 209 -10.50 -1.04 18.58
N ASP A 210 -9.90 -0.38 19.56
CA ASP A 210 -10.63 0.41 20.57
C ASP A 210 -11.00 1.83 20.11
N LYS A 211 -10.48 2.25 18.95
CA LYS A 211 -10.82 3.54 18.32
C LYS A 211 -12.14 3.44 17.55
N ASP A 212 -12.68 4.60 17.16
CA ASP A 212 -13.84 4.66 16.27
C ASP A 212 -13.48 4.12 14.88
N PHE A 213 -14.44 3.45 14.25
CA PHE A 213 -14.27 2.85 12.94
C PHE A 213 -13.97 3.88 11.87
N ILE A 214 -12.93 3.63 11.09
CA ILE A 214 -12.59 4.34 9.86
C ILE A 214 -11.99 3.40 8.83
N MET A 215 -12.44 3.51 7.58
CA MET A 215 -11.93 2.76 6.42
C MET A 215 -11.82 3.68 5.22
N PRO A 216 -10.61 4.00 4.75
CA PRO A 216 -10.40 4.68 3.47
C PRO A 216 -10.93 3.83 2.30
N VAL A 217 -11.66 4.47 1.39
CA VAL A 217 -12.23 3.80 0.20
C VAL A 217 -11.14 3.70 -0.87
N GLU A 218 -10.83 2.48 -1.28
CA GLU A 218 -9.83 2.16 -2.31
C GLU A 218 -10.48 2.00 -3.68
N ASP A 219 -11.58 1.23 -3.75
CA ASP A 219 -12.34 1.02 -4.97
C ASP A 219 -13.83 0.91 -4.66
N VAL A 220 -14.64 1.16 -5.69
CA VAL A 220 -16.11 1.10 -5.61
C VAL A 220 -16.66 0.41 -6.83
N PHE A 221 -17.46 -0.62 -6.64
CA PHE A 221 -18.13 -1.33 -7.71
C PHE A 221 -19.57 -1.69 -7.34
N THR A 222 -20.34 -2.09 -8.33
CA THR A 222 -21.73 -2.48 -8.14
C THR A 222 -21.90 -3.97 -8.40
N ILE A 223 -22.56 -4.66 -7.46
CA ILE A 223 -23.00 -6.05 -7.67
C ILE A 223 -24.46 -6.01 -8.12
N THR A 224 -24.73 -6.52 -9.32
CA THR A 224 -26.08 -6.59 -9.88
C THR A 224 -27.04 -7.29 -8.91
N GLY A 225 -28.12 -6.60 -8.56
CA GLY A 225 -29.15 -7.12 -7.64
C GLY A 225 -28.79 -7.08 -6.14
N ARG A 226 -27.58 -6.61 -5.78
CA ARG A 226 -27.15 -6.48 -4.36
C ARG A 226 -26.88 -5.04 -3.94
N GLY A 227 -26.26 -4.24 -4.80
CA GLY A 227 -25.97 -2.83 -4.49
C GLY A 227 -24.50 -2.45 -4.69
N THR A 228 -24.12 -1.31 -4.12
CA THR A 228 -22.78 -0.75 -4.21
C THR A 228 -21.89 -1.30 -3.09
N VAL A 229 -20.70 -1.72 -3.46
CA VAL A 229 -19.65 -2.18 -2.54
C VAL A 229 -18.50 -1.19 -2.57
N ALA A 230 -18.07 -0.74 -1.40
CA ALA A 230 -16.83 -0.01 -1.20
C ALA A 230 -15.78 -0.96 -0.61
N THR A 231 -14.60 -0.99 -1.20
CA THR A 231 -13.47 -1.77 -0.70
C THR A 231 -12.43 -0.88 -0.04
N GLY A 232 -11.72 -1.43 0.92
CA GLY A 232 -10.62 -0.77 1.60
C GLY A 232 -10.09 -1.58 2.77
N ARG A 233 -8.98 -1.14 3.33
CA ARG A 233 -8.47 -1.65 4.61
C ARG A 233 -9.08 -0.86 5.75
N VAL A 234 -9.57 -1.53 6.77
CA VAL A 234 -9.99 -0.90 8.02
C VAL A 234 -8.76 -0.30 8.71
N GLU A 235 -8.71 1.03 8.83
CA GLU A 235 -7.59 1.76 9.43
C GLU A 235 -7.64 1.66 10.96
N ALA A 236 -8.83 1.83 11.54
CA ALA A 236 -9.06 1.75 12.98
C ALA A 236 -10.48 1.27 13.29
N GLY A 237 -10.69 0.81 14.52
CA GLY A 237 -11.97 0.42 15.07
C GLY A 237 -12.48 -0.94 14.61
N VAL A 238 -13.75 -1.17 14.88
CA VAL A 238 -14.50 -2.38 14.50
C VAL A 238 -15.80 -1.95 13.84
N LEU A 239 -16.17 -2.63 12.76
CA LEU A 239 -17.43 -2.45 12.04
C LEU A 239 -18.27 -3.71 12.15
N HIS A 240 -19.49 -3.58 12.64
CA HIS A 240 -20.43 -4.70 12.70
C HIS A 240 -21.43 -4.70 11.54
N LEU A 241 -21.92 -5.88 11.22
CA LEU A 241 -22.98 -6.04 10.23
C LEU A 241 -24.24 -5.28 10.67
N ASN A 242 -24.89 -4.56 9.74
CA ASN A 242 -26.02 -3.66 9.92
C ASN A 242 -25.72 -2.39 10.74
N GLU A 243 -24.47 -2.04 10.94
CA GLU A 243 -24.07 -0.78 11.56
C GLU A 243 -24.23 0.40 10.58
N GLU A 244 -24.61 1.58 11.13
CA GLU A 244 -24.67 2.83 10.40
C GLU A 244 -23.25 3.40 10.27
N VAL A 245 -22.89 3.82 9.05
CA VAL A 245 -21.64 4.52 8.74
C VAL A 245 -21.93 5.79 7.97
N GLU A 246 -20.99 6.72 7.96
CA GLU A 246 -21.04 7.88 7.08
C GLU A 246 -19.91 7.84 6.04
N ILE A 247 -20.23 8.34 4.86
CA ILE A 247 -19.32 8.57 3.77
C ILE A 247 -18.86 10.02 3.86
N ALA A 248 -17.55 10.26 4.04
CA ALA A 248 -16.98 11.59 4.24
C ALA A 248 -15.77 11.83 3.34
N GLY A 249 -15.47 13.10 3.05
CA GLY A 249 -14.34 13.53 2.22
C GLY A 249 -14.70 13.78 0.77
N LEU A 250 -13.89 14.59 0.08
CA LEU A 250 -14.01 15.04 -1.31
C LEU A 250 -15.25 15.89 -1.62
N LYS A 251 -16.27 15.80 -0.81
CA LYS A 251 -17.53 16.57 -0.88
C LYS A 251 -17.78 17.28 0.46
N GLU A 252 -18.48 18.41 0.41
CA GLU A 252 -18.83 19.16 1.61
C GLU A 252 -19.86 18.41 2.48
N GLU A 253 -20.79 17.70 1.82
CA GLU A 253 -21.85 16.95 2.48
C GLU A 253 -21.44 15.51 2.75
N THR A 254 -21.65 15.04 3.97
CA THR A 254 -21.53 13.62 4.34
C THR A 254 -22.84 12.88 4.07
N LYS A 255 -22.75 11.60 3.76
CA LYS A 255 -23.92 10.74 3.56
C LYS A 255 -23.89 9.55 4.51
N LYS A 256 -24.97 9.37 5.27
CA LYS A 256 -25.15 8.20 6.13
C LYS A 256 -25.74 7.03 5.37
N THR A 257 -25.29 5.84 5.69
CA THR A 257 -25.77 4.58 5.12
C THR A 257 -25.59 3.43 6.14
N VAL A 258 -26.11 2.26 5.80
CA VAL A 258 -25.97 1.05 6.63
C VAL A 258 -25.19 0.01 5.84
N VAL A 259 -24.21 -0.62 6.50
CA VAL A 259 -23.44 -1.74 5.95
C VAL A 259 -24.25 -3.02 6.09
N THR A 260 -24.74 -3.57 4.98
CA THR A 260 -25.61 -4.75 4.95
C THR A 260 -24.90 -6.05 4.65
N GLY A 261 -23.60 -5.99 4.36
CA GLY A 261 -22.75 -7.14 4.12
C GLY A 261 -21.30 -6.75 4.25
N ILE A 262 -20.50 -7.64 4.83
CA ILE A 262 -19.05 -7.50 4.94
C ILE A 262 -18.42 -8.76 4.37
N GLU A 263 -17.49 -8.60 3.42
CA GLU A 263 -16.79 -9.71 2.79
C GLU A 263 -15.29 -9.45 2.80
N MET A 264 -14.51 -10.50 3.07
CA MET A 264 -13.06 -10.51 2.93
C MET A 264 -12.67 -11.78 2.18
N PHE A 265 -11.93 -11.66 1.07
CA PHE A 265 -11.53 -12.79 0.21
C PHE A 265 -12.70 -13.73 -0.14
N ARG A 266 -13.85 -13.16 -0.56
CA ARG A 266 -15.10 -13.86 -0.92
C ARG A 266 -15.76 -14.65 0.23
N LYS A 267 -15.29 -14.50 1.47
CA LYS A 267 -15.88 -15.07 2.69
C LYS A 267 -16.67 -13.99 3.42
N LEU A 268 -17.78 -14.39 4.06
CA LEU A 268 -18.63 -13.46 4.83
C LEU A 268 -18.04 -13.23 6.22
N LEU A 269 -18.15 -11.99 6.70
CA LEU A 269 -17.82 -11.60 8.06
C LEU A 269 -19.07 -11.05 8.77
N ASP A 270 -19.19 -11.32 10.06
CA ASP A 270 -20.19 -10.67 10.93
C ASP A 270 -19.66 -9.31 11.44
N GLU A 271 -18.33 -9.20 11.54
CA GLU A 271 -17.61 -7.97 11.92
C GLU A 271 -16.27 -7.86 11.20
N ALA A 272 -15.83 -6.64 10.95
CA ALA A 272 -14.50 -6.31 10.47
C ALA A 272 -13.77 -5.47 11.50
N GLN A 273 -12.47 -5.68 11.65
CA GLN A 273 -11.64 -4.95 12.60
C GLN A 273 -10.44 -4.28 11.90
N ALA A 274 -9.80 -3.35 12.61
CA ALA A 274 -8.59 -2.69 12.15
C ALA A 274 -7.60 -3.72 11.56
N GLY A 275 -7.11 -3.44 10.36
CA GLY A 275 -6.23 -4.31 9.58
C GLY A 275 -6.91 -5.19 8.55
N ASP A 276 -8.22 -5.40 8.59
CA ASP A 276 -8.93 -6.22 7.60
C ASP A 276 -9.09 -5.48 6.27
N ASN A 277 -8.85 -6.19 5.17
CA ASN A 277 -9.17 -5.71 3.82
C ASN A 277 -10.56 -6.22 3.43
N ILE A 278 -11.54 -5.34 3.40
CA ILE A 278 -12.94 -5.72 3.24
C ILE A 278 -13.64 -5.07 2.05
N GLY A 279 -14.70 -5.70 1.61
CA GLY A 279 -15.75 -5.08 0.81
C GLY A 279 -17.00 -4.89 1.66
N ALA A 280 -17.40 -3.63 1.86
CA ALA A 280 -18.60 -3.24 2.58
C ALA A 280 -19.75 -2.98 1.61
N LEU A 281 -20.84 -3.76 1.72
CA LEU A 281 -22.05 -3.58 0.92
C LEU A 281 -22.93 -2.50 1.57
N LEU A 282 -23.16 -1.41 0.83
CA LEU A 282 -23.84 -0.20 1.31
C LEU A 282 -25.29 -0.17 0.86
N ARG A 283 -26.20 0.12 1.82
CA ARG A 283 -27.64 0.21 1.56
C ARG A 283 -28.00 1.54 0.90
N GLY A 284 -28.67 1.51 -0.27
CA GLY A 284 -29.24 2.71 -0.88
C GLY A 284 -28.20 3.73 -1.37
N VAL A 285 -26.96 3.32 -1.59
CA VAL A 285 -25.90 4.14 -2.14
C VAL A 285 -25.68 3.73 -3.61
N GLN A 286 -25.71 4.71 -4.50
CA GLN A 286 -25.37 4.49 -5.90
C GLN A 286 -23.85 4.60 -6.11
N ARG A 287 -23.33 3.96 -7.17
CA ARG A 287 -21.90 3.99 -7.53
C ARG A 287 -21.34 5.42 -7.69
N THR A 288 -22.19 6.37 -8.12
CA THR A 288 -21.82 7.78 -8.34
C THR A 288 -21.81 8.63 -7.06
N GLU A 289 -22.32 8.09 -5.95
CA GLU A 289 -22.43 8.82 -4.68
C GLU A 289 -21.22 8.59 -3.76
N ILE A 290 -20.44 7.57 -4.05
CA ILE A 290 -19.22 7.23 -3.32
C ILE A 290 -18.08 7.01 -4.30
N GLU A 291 -16.86 7.43 -3.95
CA GLU A 291 -15.69 7.34 -4.80
C GLU A 291 -14.41 7.04 -3.99
N ARG A 292 -13.39 6.56 -4.69
CA ARG A 292 -12.06 6.36 -4.11
C ARG A 292 -11.55 7.66 -3.48
N GLY A 293 -10.98 7.56 -2.29
CA GLY A 293 -10.43 8.69 -1.55
C GLY A 293 -11.34 9.26 -0.48
N GLN A 294 -12.64 8.92 -0.53
CA GLN A 294 -13.52 9.13 0.62
C GLN A 294 -13.24 8.11 1.71
N VAL A 295 -13.80 8.30 2.88
CA VAL A 295 -13.74 7.33 3.98
C VAL A 295 -15.13 6.87 4.38
N LEU A 296 -15.26 5.60 4.79
CA LEU A 296 -16.37 5.13 5.60
C LEU A 296 -15.96 5.26 7.06
N ALA A 297 -16.74 5.91 7.87
CA ALA A 297 -16.45 6.13 9.28
C ALA A 297 -17.69 5.97 10.15
N LYS A 298 -17.48 5.81 11.44
CA LYS A 298 -18.56 5.91 12.43
C LYS A 298 -19.17 7.32 12.36
N PRO A 299 -20.50 7.47 12.33
CA PRO A 299 -21.13 8.77 12.15
C PRO A 299 -20.68 9.81 13.19
N GLY A 300 -20.26 10.98 12.71
CA GLY A 300 -19.88 12.12 13.56
C GLY A 300 -18.49 12.02 14.19
N THR A 301 -17.63 11.09 13.77
CA THR A 301 -16.29 10.94 14.34
C THR A 301 -15.18 11.47 13.44
N VAL A 302 -15.47 11.70 12.15
CA VAL A 302 -14.51 12.19 11.18
C VAL A 302 -14.88 13.60 10.72
N HIS A 303 -13.88 14.48 10.68
CA HIS A 303 -14.02 15.84 10.19
C HIS A 303 -13.23 16.03 8.89
N CYS A 304 -13.80 16.81 7.98
CA CYS A 304 -13.19 17.09 6.70
C CYS A 304 -12.68 18.52 6.67
N HIS A 305 -11.44 18.71 6.25
CA HIS A 305 -10.77 19.99 6.25
C HIS A 305 -10.18 20.30 4.87
N THR A 306 -10.17 21.58 4.52
CA THR A 306 -9.51 22.09 3.33
C THR A 306 -8.23 22.82 3.68
N LYS A 307 -8.13 23.38 4.90
CA LYS A 307 -7.02 24.25 5.29
C LYS A 307 -6.35 23.81 6.58
N PHE A 308 -5.03 23.67 6.53
CA PHE A 308 -4.22 23.22 7.66
C PHE A 308 -2.78 23.73 7.57
N THR A 309 -2.03 23.71 8.69
CA THR A 309 -0.58 23.78 8.66
C THR A 309 0.02 22.39 8.68
N ALA A 310 1.18 22.24 8.08
CA ALA A 310 1.93 21.01 8.05
C ALA A 310 3.43 21.25 8.13
N GLN A 311 4.13 20.36 8.84
CA GLN A 311 5.57 20.25 8.74
C GLN A 311 5.90 19.46 7.48
N VAL A 312 6.65 20.08 6.56
CA VAL A 312 6.95 19.51 5.23
C VAL A 312 8.46 19.46 5.02
N TYR A 313 8.93 18.29 4.63
CA TYR A 313 10.27 18.08 4.11
C TYR A 313 10.24 18.08 2.57
N VAL A 314 11.08 18.89 1.96
CA VAL A 314 11.20 18.99 0.49
C VAL A 314 12.38 18.15 0.03
N LEU A 315 12.10 17.12 -0.74
CA LEU A 315 13.12 16.17 -1.23
C LEU A 315 14.16 16.86 -2.08
N THR A 316 15.42 16.51 -1.87
CA THR A 316 16.57 16.94 -2.68
C THR A 316 16.56 16.29 -4.06
N LYS A 317 17.39 16.79 -4.97
CA LYS A 317 17.59 16.18 -6.30
C LYS A 317 18.11 14.74 -6.19
N ASP A 318 19.01 14.49 -5.25
CA ASP A 318 19.63 13.16 -5.07
C ASP A 318 18.63 12.14 -4.53
N GLU A 319 17.63 12.58 -3.78
CA GLU A 319 16.46 11.79 -3.35
C GLU A 319 15.37 11.66 -4.43
N GLY A 320 15.63 12.08 -5.65
CA GLY A 320 14.66 12.05 -6.76
C GLY A 320 13.67 13.22 -6.78
N GLY A 321 13.79 14.17 -5.87
CA GLY A 321 12.95 15.34 -5.73
C GLY A 321 13.25 16.47 -6.71
N ARG A 322 13.01 17.70 -6.25
CA ARG A 322 13.23 18.92 -7.04
C ARG A 322 14.71 19.33 -7.04
N HIS A 323 15.10 20.04 -8.09
CA HIS A 323 16.41 20.71 -8.19
C HIS A 323 16.30 22.24 -8.17
N THR A 324 15.07 22.76 -8.10
CA THR A 324 14.77 24.20 -8.06
C THR A 324 13.88 24.53 -6.88
N PRO A 325 14.01 25.72 -6.27
CA PRO A 325 13.08 26.15 -5.22
C PRO A 325 11.68 26.31 -5.75
N PHE A 326 10.71 26.38 -4.83
CA PHE A 326 9.36 26.85 -5.12
C PHE A 326 9.01 28.05 -4.26
N PHE A 327 8.00 28.78 -4.68
CA PHE A 327 7.56 30.03 -4.11
C PHE A 327 6.13 29.95 -3.60
N ASN A 328 5.64 30.98 -2.94
CA ASN A 328 4.24 31.11 -2.57
C ASN A 328 3.30 30.85 -3.76
N ASN A 329 2.13 30.27 -3.47
CA ASN A 329 1.14 29.84 -4.46
C ASN A 329 1.59 28.64 -5.33
N TYR A 330 2.59 27.89 -4.91
CA TYR A 330 2.92 26.60 -5.52
C TYR A 330 1.74 25.64 -5.41
N ARG A 331 1.42 24.92 -6.49
CA ARG A 331 0.21 24.08 -6.60
C ARG A 331 0.53 22.63 -6.98
N PRO A 332 1.09 21.84 -6.07
CA PRO A 332 1.31 20.40 -6.30
C PRO A 332 0.06 19.58 -5.99
N GLN A 333 0.20 18.27 -6.17
CA GLN A 333 -0.77 17.26 -5.71
C GLN A 333 -0.36 16.73 -4.34
N PHE A 334 -1.32 16.67 -3.42
CA PHE A 334 -1.18 16.11 -2.07
C PHE A 334 -1.84 14.75 -2.02
N TYR A 335 -1.08 13.73 -1.67
CA TYR A 335 -1.54 12.34 -1.58
C TYR A 335 -1.85 11.99 -0.14
N PHE A 336 -3.13 11.79 0.15
CA PHE A 336 -3.63 11.37 1.45
C PHE A 336 -4.28 9.99 1.31
N ARG A 337 -3.89 9.01 2.14
CA ARG A 337 -4.47 7.66 2.10
C ARG A 337 -4.61 7.13 0.67
N THR A 338 -5.84 7.06 0.16
CA THR A 338 -6.16 6.47 -1.16
C THR A 338 -6.41 7.50 -2.26
N THR A 339 -6.25 8.80 -1.98
CA THR A 339 -6.55 9.88 -2.94
C THR A 339 -5.43 10.91 -3.07
N ASP A 340 -5.52 11.70 -4.13
CA ASP A 340 -4.72 12.91 -4.34
C ASP A 340 -5.63 14.11 -4.57
N VAL A 341 -5.24 15.25 -4.00
CA VAL A 341 -5.95 16.52 -4.14
C VAL A 341 -4.94 17.62 -4.43
N THR A 342 -5.25 18.48 -5.37
CA THR A 342 -4.47 19.68 -5.63
C THR A 342 -4.65 20.67 -4.48
N GLY A 343 -3.56 21.27 -4.02
CA GLY A 343 -3.60 22.32 -3.00
C GLY A 343 -2.64 23.46 -3.30
N VAL A 344 -2.82 24.55 -2.61
CA VAL A 344 -1.99 25.74 -2.70
C VAL A 344 -1.15 25.83 -1.44
N ILE A 345 0.16 26.03 -1.60
CA ILE A 345 1.10 26.24 -0.52
C ILE A 345 1.27 27.74 -0.25
N THR A 346 1.18 28.13 1.01
CA THR A 346 1.58 29.45 1.52
C THR A 346 2.74 29.27 2.48
N LEU A 347 3.88 29.88 2.17
CA LEU A 347 5.07 29.85 3.00
C LEU A 347 4.92 30.79 4.21
N PRO A 348 5.65 30.55 5.31
CA PRO A 348 5.64 31.42 6.49
C PRO A 348 6.04 32.86 6.16
N GLU A 349 5.58 33.81 6.97
CA GLU A 349 5.99 35.22 6.85
C GLU A 349 7.51 35.35 6.86
N GLY A 350 8.05 36.14 5.91
CA GLY A 350 9.49 36.35 5.76
C GLY A 350 10.23 35.28 4.96
N THR A 351 9.54 34.20 4.53
CA THR A 351 10.12 33.18 3.67
C THR A 351 9.69 33.43 2.23
N GLU A 352 10.62 33.80 1.36
CA GLU A 352 10.33 34.05 -0.05
C GLU A 352 10.26 32.77 -0.89
N MET A 353 11.09 31.77 -0.57
CA MET A 353 11.19 30.52 -1.28
C MET A 353 11.51 29.36 -0.34
N CYS A 354 11.21 28.14 -0.78
CA CYS A 354 11.59 26.90 -0.12
C CYS A 354 12.51 26.10 -1.04
N MET A 355 13.67 25.70 -0.51
CA MET A 355 14.70 24.97 -1.24
C MET A 355 14.53 23.46 -1.09
N PRO A 356 14.98 22.66 -2.07
CA PRO A 356 15.18 21.22 -1.85
C PRO A 356 16.09 20.96 -0.64
N GLY A 357 15.67 20.05 0.25
CA GLY A 357 16.34 19.77 1.53
C GLY A 357 15.80 20.56 2.72
N ASP A 358 14.95 21.55 2.50
CA ASP A 358 14.35 22.30 3.60
C ASP A 358 13.25 21.51 4.32
N ASN A 359 13.17 21.75 5.64
CA ASN A 359 12.07 21.30 6.48
C ASN A 359 11.35 22.53 7.04
N VAL A 360 10.13 22.79 6.53
CA VAL A 360 9.41 24.04 6.77
C VAL A 360 7.97 23.77 7.18
N GLU A 361 7.49 24.46 8.22
CA GLU A 361 6.06 24.52 8.49
C GLU A 361 5.39 25.47 7.49
N MET A 362 4.39 25.01 6.78
CA MET A 362 3.68 25.78 5.77
C MET A 362 2.17 25.60 5.87
N THR A 363 1.42 26.59 5.39
CA THR A 363 -0.04 26.50 5.28
C THR A 363 -0.42 25.91 3.92
N ILE A 364 -1.32 24.95 3.94
CA ILE A 364 -1.82 24.26 2.75
C ILE A 364 -3.33 24.46 2.68
N GLU A 365 -3.83 24.80 1.49
CA GLU A 365 -5.27 24.92 1.21
C GLU A 365 -5.62 24.03 0.01
N LEU A 366 -6.39 22.99 0.26
CA LEU A 366 -6.82 22.00 -0.73
C LEU A 366 -8.03 22.48 -1.50
N ILE A 367 -8.20 22.03 -2.75
CA ILE A 367 -9.38 22.36 -3.57
C ILE A 367 -10.62 21.53 -3.20
N HIS A 368 -10.45 20.43 -2.46
CA HIS A 368 -11.52 19.57 -1.95
C HIS A 368 -11.25 19.19 -0.50
N PRO A 369 -12.31 19.06 0.33
CA PRO A 369 -12.13 18.66 1.73
C PRO A 369 -11.67 17.21 1.83
N ILE A 370 -10.76 16.93 2.74
CA ILE A 370 -10.25 15.61 3.05
C ILE A 370 -10.54 15.28 4.51
N ALA A 371 -10.98 14.04 4.74
CA ALA A 371 -11.07 13.49 6.08
C ALA A 371 -9.67 13.41 6.70
N MET A 372 -9.37 14.28 7.69
CA MET A 372 -8.05 14.35 8.28
C MET A 372 -8.08 14.67 9.77
N ASP A 373 -7.06 14.17 10.45
CA ASP A 373 -6.74 14.47 11.82
C ASP A 373 -5.32 15.05 11.91
N GLN A 374 -5.04 15.70 13.03
CA GLN A 374 -3.68 16.12 13.36
C GLN A 374 -2.75 14.90 13.39
N GLY A 375 -1.61 15.02 12.74
CA GLY A 375 -0.63 13.94 12.63
C GLY A 375 -0.76 13.06 11.38
N LEU A 376 -1.82 13.23 10.56
CA LEU A 376 -1.93 12.53 9.29
C LEU A 376 -0.77 12.89 8.36
N THR A 377 -0.13 11.88 7.78
CA THR A 377 0.98 12.04 6.84
C THR A 377 0.48 12.09 5.40
N PHE A 378 1.25 12.77 4.55
CA PHE A 378 0.96 12.87 3.12
C PHE A 378 2.24 13.02 2.30
N ALA A 379 2.15 12.63 1.02
CA ALA A 379 3.20 12.88 0.04
C ALA A 379 2.80 14.05 -0.86
N ILE A 380 3.81 14.81 -1.34
CA ILE A 380 3.65 15.91 -2.31
C ILE A 380 4.26 15.47 -3.63
N ARG A 381 3.49 15.58 -4.71
CA ARG A 381 3.94 15.18 -6.05
C ARG A 381 3.72 16.27 -7.08
N GLU A 382 4.65 16.32 -8.05
CA GLU A 382 4.59 17.21 -9.20
C GLU A 382 5.15 16.48 -10.43
N GLY A 383 4.44 16.54 -11.56
CA GLY A 383 4.91 15.97 -12.83
C GLY A 383 5.32 14.50 -12.76
N GLY A 384 4.61 13.69 -11.96
CA GLY A 384 4.89 12.26 -11.78
C GLY A 384 6.01 11.94 -10.79
N ARG A 385 6.60 12.93 -10.11
CA ARG A 385 7.67 12.75 -9.11
C ARG A 385 7.21 13.12 -7.72
N THR A 386 7.68 12.41 -6.71
CA THR A 386 7.54 12.83 -5.32
C THR A 386 8.55 13.95 -5.04
N VAL A 387 8.06 15.08 -4.58
CA VAL A 387 8.88 16.29 -4.34
C VAL A 387 8.95 16.66 -2.87
N GLY A 388 8.16 16.01 -2.04
CA GLY A 388 8.18 16.22 -0.60
C GLY A 388 7.24 15.29 0.13
N SER A 389 7.34 15.32 1.44
CA SER A 389 6.41 14.66 2.36
C SER A 389 6.12 15.58 3.54
N GLY A 390 4.96 15.41 4.15
CA GLY A 390 4.56 16.22 5.28
C GLY A 390 3.66 15.50 6.25
N ARG A 391 3.48 16.15 7.39
CA ARG A 391 2.57 15.73 8.45
C ARG A 391 1.71 16.90 8.88
N VAL A 392 0.40 16.69 8.98
CA VAL A 392 -0.56 17.70 9.45
C VAL A 392 -0.22 18.11 10.87
N ALA A 393 0.03 19.41 11.07
CA ALA A 393 0.37 19.98 12.37
C ALA A 393 -0.87 20.57 13.05
N THR A 394 -1.63 21.44 12.36
CA THR A 394 -2.80 22.11 12.92
C THR A 394 -3.88 22.23 11.85
N LEU A 395 -5.12 21.92 12.23
CA LEU A 395 -6.31 22.14 11.41
C LEU A 395 -6.81 23.58 11.60
N ILE A 396 -7.19 24.27 10.52
CA ILE A 396 -7.51 25.71 10.53
C ILE A 396 -9.00 25.98 10.28
N ASP A 397 -9.69 25.14 9.48
CA ASP A 397 -11.12 25.29 9.12
C ASP A 397 -12.01 24.23 9.74
#